data_77f514470f672ad508c041cefa60b66a
#
_entry.id   77f514470f672ad508c041cefa60b66a
#
_cell.length_a   1.000
_cell.length_b   1.000
_cell.length_c   1.000
_cell.angle_alpha   90.00
_cell.angle_beta   90.00
_cell.angle_gamma   90.00
#
_symmetry.space_group_name_H-M   'P 1'
#
loop_
_entity.id
_entity.type
_entity.pdbx_description
1 polymer ?
#
loop_
_entity_poly.entity_id
_entity_poly.type
_entity_poly.pdbx_seq_one_letter_code
_entity_poly.pdbx_strand_id
1 'polypeptide(L)'
;LGAFYNDLSAYHSRLTIVVLSEFGRRLGRNQSNGTDHGHGNVMMVLGGNVNGRRIYGTWPGLHPDQLDKRQDLQITTDYRQVLSEILVRRLGNPKLGVVFPGLAAYNPLGIVRGPDLPPDLSANTTTLADTGYQVFVPVIQQCR
;
A
#
# COMPACT_ATOMS: atom_id res chain seq x y z
N LEU A 1 12.56 -14.27 0.86
CA LEU A 1 12.30 -13.32 -0.22
C LEU A 1 13.50 -13.20 -1.18
N GLY A 2 14.75 -13.07 -0.67
CA GLY A 2 15.95 -12.96 -1.51
C GLY A 2 16.16 -14.17 -2.44
N ALA A 3 16.06 -15.38 -1.93
CA ALA A 3 16.18 -16.60 -2.75
C ALA A 3 15.13 -16.63 -3.87
N PHE A 4 13.86 -16.37 -3.52
CA PHE A 4 12.77 -16.27 -4.48
C PHE A 4 13.05 -15.21 -5.57
N TYR A 5 13.51 -14.02 -5.18
CA TYR A 5 13.82 -12.96 -6.12
C TYR A 5 14.98 -13.36 -7.06
N ASN A 6 16.03 -13.97 -6.53
CA ASN A 6 17.18 -14.42 -7.32
C ASN A 6 16.80 -15.54 -8.31
N ASP A 7 15.96 -16.47 -7.91
CA ASP A 7 15.46 -17.56 -8.76
C ASP A 7 14.68 -17.02 -9.97
N LEU A 8 13.98 -15.91 -9.79
CA LEU A 8 13.23 -15.23 -10.84
C LEU A 8 14.02 -14.17 -11.62
N SER A 9 15.36 -14.26 -11.63
CA SER A 9 16.24 -13.23 -12.24
C SER A 9 15.91 -12.93 -13.71
N ALA A 10 15.53 -13.93 -14.51
CA ALA A 10 15.12 -13.75 -15.90
C ALA A 10 13.84 -12.92 -16.07
N TYR A 11 13.09 -12.70 -14.99
CA TYR A 11 11.81 -11.99 -15.00
C TYR A 11 11.88 -10.62 -14.32
N HIS A 12 13.02 -10.20 -13.77
CA HIS A 12 13.14 -8.97 -12.98
C HIS A 12 12.58 -7.75 -13.70
N SER A 13 12.79 -7.61 -15.01
CA SER A 13 12.30 -6.46 -15.80
C SER A 13 10.76 -6.33 -15.79
N ARG A 14 10.05 -7.42 -15.59
CA ARG A 14 8.59 -7.47 -15.59
C ARG A 14 7.99 -7.98 -14.27
N LEU A 15 8.82 -8.18 -13.25
CA LEU A 15 8.39 -8.60 -11.92
C LEU A 15 8.30 -7.39 -10.99
N THR A 16 7.20 -7.28 -10.28
CA THR A 16 7.04 -6.38 -9.15
C THR A 16 6.45 -7.16 -7.99
N ILE A 17 7.16 -7.16 -6.88
CA ILE A 17 6.77 -7.84 -5.64
C ILE A 17 6.41 -6.77 -4.64
N VAL A 18 5.24 -6.87 -4.04
CA VAL A 18 4.79 -6.02 -2.94
C VAL A 18 4.62 -6.89 -1.71
N VAL A 19 5.23 -6.50 -0.62
CA VAL A 19 5.07 -7.14 0.69
C VAL A 19 4.41 -6.15 1.62
N LEU A 20 3.25 -6.50 2.13
CA LEU A 20 2.48 -5.70 3.07
C LEU A 20 1.79 -6.60 4.09
N SER A 21 1.38 -6.03 5.19
CA SER A 21 0.58 -6.69 6.22
C SER A 21 -0.73 -5.94 6.38
N GLU A 22 -1.78 -6.62 6.80
CA GLU A 22 -3.11 -6.04 7.04
C GLU A 22 -3.13 -5.09 8.23
N PHE A 23 -2.22 -5.27 9.17
CA PHE A 23 -2.08 -4.43 10.38
C PHE A 23 -0.61 -4.23 10.74
N GLY A 24 -0.36 -3.23 11.59
CA GLY A 24 0.91 -3.03 12.28
C GLY A 24 0.86 -3.53 13.72
N ARG A 25 1.77 -3.01 14.55
CA ARG A 25 1.85 -3.34 15.97
C ARG A 25 1.94 -2.06 16.81
N ARG A 26 1.30 -2.08 17.97
CA ARG A 26 1.51 -1.07 19.00
C ARG A 26 2.92 -1.15 19.56
N LEU A 27 3.47 -0.01 19.96
CA LEU A 27 4.81 0.02 20.53
C LEU A 27 4.87 -0.58 21.93
N GLY A 28 3.80 -0.41 22.70
CA GLY A 28 3.72 -0.88 24.07
C GLY A 28 3.67 -2.40 24.18
N ARG A 29 4.39 -2.94 25.14
CA ARG A 29 4.31 -4.35 25.51
C ARG A 29 2.95 -4.64 26.16
N ASN A 30 2.29 -5.70 25.77
CA ASN A 30 1.06 -6.17 26.38
C ASN A 30 1.30 -7.16 27.53
N GLN A 31 0.23 -7.57 28.22
CA GLN A 31 0.31 -8.49 29.35
C GLN A 31 0.82 -9.90 29.00
N SER A 32 0.75 -10.28 27.71
CA SER A 32 1.23 -11.57 27.20
C SER A 32 2.68 -11.51 26.70
N ASN A 33 3.44 -10.48 27.04
CA ASN A 33 4.83 -10.26 26.63
C ASN A 33 5.02 -10.05 25.10
N GLY A 34 3.96 -9.72 24.37
CA GLY A 34 3.95 -9.35 22.96
C GLY A 34 3.50 -7.91 22.78
N THR A 35 2.94 -7.62 21.61
CA THR A 35 2.33 -6.33 21.29
C THR A 35 0.95 -6.55 20.68
N ASP A 36 0.02 -5.65 20.96
CA ASP A 36 -1.29 -5.67 20.33
C ASP A 36 -1.23 -5.21 18.88
N HIS A 37 -2.29 -5.46 18.12
CA HIS A 37 -2.43 -4.93 16.76
C HIS A 37 -2.45 -3.40 16.78
N GLY A 38 -1.76 -2.82 15.82
CA GLY A 38 -1.78 -1.39 15.51
C GLY A 38 -2.10 -1.20 14.02
N HIS A 39 -2.16 0.03 13.56
CA HIS A 39 -2.52 0.30 12.17
C HIS A 39 -1.36 0.80 11.29
N GLY A 40 -0.30 1.33 11.87
CA GLY A 40 0.90 1.75 11.14
C GLY A 40 1.85 0.57 10.89
N ASN A 41 2.35 0.45 9.65
CA ASN A 41 3.28 -0.60 9.27
C ASN A 41 4.20 -0.13 8.12
N VAL A 42 5.10 -1.01 7.70
CA VAL A 42 5.97 -0.81 6.53
C VAL A 42 5.48 -1.65 5.36
N MET A 43 5.70 -1.13 4.15
CA MET A 43 5.50 -1.85 2.91
C MET A 43 6.84 -1.97 2.19
N MET A 44 7.12 -3.13 1.57
CA MET A 44 8.32 -3.31 0.74
C MET A 44 7.90 -3.52 -0.71
N VAL A 45 8.62 -2.87 -1.63
CA VAL A 45 8.44 -3.02 -3.07
C VAL A 45 9.76 -3.41 -3.71
N LEU A 46 9.76 -4.50 -4.47
CA LEU A 46 10.93 -5.01 -5.17
C LEU A 46 10.58 -5.24 -6.64
N GLY A 47 11.54 -5.01 -7.53
CA GLY A 47 11.36 -5.26 -8.95
C GLY A 47 12.32 -4.47 -9.83
N GLY A 48 12.44 -4.83 -11.10
CA GLY A 48 13.37 -4.21 -12.03
C GLY A 48 13.06 -2.73 -12.33
N ASN A 49 11.81 -2.32 -12.19
CA ASN A 49 11.37 -0.94 -12.42
C ASN A 49 11.24 -0.13 -11.13
N VAL A 50 11.62 -0.70 -9.99
CA VAL A 50 11.56 -0.01 -8.70
C VAL A 50 12.79 0.90 -8.54
N ASN A 51 12.59 2.12 -8.08
CA ASN A 51 13.62 3.03 -7.62
C ASN A 51 14.07 2.61 -6.21
N GLY A 52 14.69 1.44 -6.12
CA GLY A 52 15.05 0.79 -4.87
C GLY A 52 16.20 1.44 -4.10
N ARG A 53 16.67 0.75 -3.05
CA ARG A 53 17.78 1.16 -2.16
C ARG A 53 17.52 2.45 -1.41
N ARG A 54 16.25 2.78 -1.14
CA ARG A 54 15.86 3.95 -0.36
C ARG A 54 14.58 3.69 0.41
N ILE A 55 14.34 4.52 1.41
CA ILE A 55 13.10 4.57 2.17
C ILE A 55 12.27 5.73 1.63
N TYR A 56 10.99 5.50 1.45
CA TYR A 56 10.00 6.48 1.03
C TYR A 56 9.06 6.79 2.21
N GLY A 57 8.53 8.00 2.24
CA GLY A 57 7.65 8.47 3.30
C GLY A 57 8.39 9.24 4.39
N THR A 58 7.65 9.70 5.37
CA THR A 58 8.16 10.45 6.51
C THR A 58 8.19 9.58 7.74
N TRP A 59 9.35 9.50 8.40
CA TRP A 59 9.46 8.81 9.68
C TRP A 59 8.98 9.74 10.82
N PRO A 60 7.91 9.39 11.53
CA PRO A 60 7.33 10.27 12.55
C PRO A 60 8.10 10.22 13.89
N GLY A 61 8.89 9.17 14.12
CA GLY A 61 9.53 8.87 15.40
C GLY A 61 8.71 7.90 16.26
N LEU A 62 9.24 7.61 17.45
CA LEU A 62 8.64 6.66 18.41
C LEU A 62 8.35 7.28 19.77
N HIS A 63 8.60 8.59 19.96
CA HIS A 63 8.22 9.26 21.17
C HIS A 63 6.67 9.25 21.31
N PRO A 64 6.12 9.11 22.53
CA PRO A 64 4.67 9.04 22.72
C PRO A 64 3.85 10.14 22.02
N ASP A 65 4.39 11.34 21.92
CA ASP A 65 3.72 12.48 21.27
C ASP A 65 3.80 12.42 19.73
N GLN A 66 4.61 11.51 19.18
CA GLN A 66 4.76 11.24 17.75
C GLN A 66 3.93 10.02 17.29
N LEU A 67 3.29 9.34 18.23
CA LEU A 67 2.43 8.19 17.96
C LEU A 67 0.97 8.62 17.79
N ASP A 68 0.23 7.88 16.98
CA ASP A 68 -1.22 8.01 16.98
C ASP A 68 -1.78 7.49 18.30
N LYS A 69 -2.57 8.34 18.98
CA LYS A 69 -3.14 8.08 20.32
C LYS A 69 -2.09 7.61 21.34
N ARG A 70 -0.83 7.99 21.18
CA ARG A 70 0.32 7.64 22.04
C ARG A 70 0.59 6.12 22.12
N GLN A 71 0.13 5.34 21.18
CA GLN A 71 0.21 3.88 21.17
C GLN A 71 0.65 3.29 19.85
N ASP A 72 0.06 3.76 18.76
CA ASP A 72 0.25 3.21 17.42
C ASP A 72 1.27 4.02 16.62
N LEU A 73 2.00 3.35 15.73
CA LEU A 73 2.83 4.05 14.76
C LEU A 73 1.94 4.94 13.88
N GLN A 74 2.30 6.22 13.77
CA GLN A 74 1.55 7.15 12.95
C GLN A 74 1.61 6.76 11.46
N ILE A 75 0.46 6.76 10.79
CA ILE A 75 0.38 6.58 9.34
C ILE A 75 0.76 7.89 8.67
N THR A 76 1.88 7.89 7.94
CA THR A 76 2.39 9.04 7.20
C THR A 76 2.24 8.92 5.69
N THR A 77 1.89 7.72 5.21
CA THR A 77 1.68 7.43 3.80
C THR A 77 0.49 6.49 3.64
N ASP A 78 -0.45 6.87 2.80
CA ASP A 78 -1.54 5.98 2.41
C ASP A 78 -0.99 4.90 1.46
N TYR A 79 -1.10 3.63 1.83
CA TYR A 79 -0.62 2.51 1.02
C TYR A 79 -1.24 2.47 -0.38
N ARG A 80 -2.44 3.04 -0.54
CA ARG A 80 -3.10 3.15 -1.84
C ARG A 80 -2.32 4.01 -2.81
N GLN A 81 -1.54 5.01 -2.34
CA GLN A 81 -0.67 5.81 -3.21
C GLN A 81 0.43 4.95 -3.83
N VAL A 82 1.04 4.05 -3.04
CA VAL A 82 2.06 3.11 -3.51
C VAL A 82 1.48 2.16 -4.55
N LEU A 83 0.33 1.55 -4.25
CA LEU A 83 -0.33 0.61 -5.16
C LEU A 83 -0.85 1.31 -6.42
N SER A 84 -1.35 2.54 -6.31
CA SER A 84 -1.76 3.35 -7.46
C SER A 84 -0.59 3.65 -8.38
N GLU A 85 0.58 3.99 -7.84
CA GLU A 85 1.77 4.22 -8.65
C GLU A 85 2.19 2.96 -9.43
N ILE A 86 2.09 1.79 -8.82
CA ILE A 86 2.34 0.51 -9.49
C ILE A 86 1.30 0.28 -10.61
N LEU A 87 0.02 0.50 -10.32
CA LEU A 87 -1.06 0.35 -11.31
C LEU A 87 -0.83 1.25 -12.53
N VAL A 88 -0.59 2.54 -12.29
CA VAL A 88 -0.42 3.53 -13.37
C VAL A 88 0.87 3.28 -14.14
N ARG A 89 2.01 3.33 -13.45
CA ARG A 89 3.33 3.34 -14.08
C ARG A 89 3.81 1.98 -14.56
N ARG A 90 3.41 0.92 -13.87
CA ARG A 90 3.87 -0.44 -14.19
C ARG A 90 2.88 -1.23 -15.03
N LEU A 91 1.59 -1.08 -14.75
CA LEU A 91 0.54 -1.86 -15.39
C LEU A 91 -0.25 -1.05 -16.44
N GLY A 92 0.00 0.25 -16.56
CA GLY A 92 -0.70 1.12 -17.52
C GLY A 92 -2.19 1.27 -17.22
N ASN A 93 -2.59 1.07 -15.96
CA ASN A 93 -3.99 1.16 -15.55
C ASN A 93 -4.27 2.42 -14.73
N PRO A 94 -4.88 3.47 -15.32
CA PRO A 94 -5.20 4.69 -14.61
C PRO A 94 -6.54 4.67 -13.85
N LYS A 95 -7.33 3.59 -13.93
CA LYS A 95 -8.70 3.51 -13.35
C LYS A 95 -8.67 3.34 -11.82
N LEU A 96 -8.09 4.31 -11.14
CA LEU A 96 -7.84 4.24 -9.71
C LEU A 96 -9.12 4.32 -8.87
N GLY A 97 -10.12 5.07 -9.32
CA GLY A 97 -11.40 5.18 -8.61
C GLY A 97 -12.18 3.88 -8.54
N VAL A 98 -11.98 2.98 -9.53
CA VAL A 98 -12.58 1.63 -9.53
C VAL A 98 -11.84 0.71 -8.56
N VAL A 99 -10.49 0.78 -8.55
CA VAL A 99 -9.66 -0.11 -7.71
C VAL A 99 -9.65 0.36 -6.26
N PHE A 100 -9.64 1.66 -6.03
CA PHE A 100 -9.62 2.28 -4.70
C PHE A 100 -10.76 3.28 -4.55
N PRO A 101 -12.00 2.81 -4.35
CA PRO A 101 -13.12 3.71 -4.13
C PRO A 101 -12.84 4.71 -3.00
N GLY A 102 -13.10 6.00 -3.26
CA GLY A 102 -12.83 7.05 -2.28
C GLY A 102 -11.37 7.52 -2.20
N LEU A 103 -10.50 7.11 -3.12
CA LEU A 103 -9.19 7.72 -3.27
C LEU A 103 -9.35 9.15 -3.78
N ALA A 104 -9.01 10.13 -2.94
CA ALA A 104 -9.26 11.55 -3.24
C ALA A 104 -8.29 12.14 -4.28
N ALA A 105 -7.06 11.63 -4.32
CA ALA A 105 -6.02 12.12 -5.23
C ALA A 105 -4.95 11.04 -5.48
N TYR A 106 -4.28 11.13 -6.62
CA TYR A 106 -3.09 10.34 -6.92
C TYR A 106 -1.85 11.21 -6.74
N ASN A 107 -1.05 10.87 -5.74
CA ASN A 107 0.19 11.55 -5.40
C ASN A 107 1.36 10.56 -5.41
N PRO A 108 1.98 10.31 -6.57
CA PRO A 108 3.02 9.31 -6.70
C PRO A 108 4.27 9.69 -5.89
N LEU A 109 4.87 8.71 -5.23
CA LEU A 109 6.07 8.86 -4.41
C LEU A 109 7.37 8.71 -5.22
N GLY A 110 7.28 8.30 -6.48
CA GLY A 110 8.43 8.00 -7.32
C GLY A 110 9.08 6.63 -7.03
N ILE A 111 8.31 5.70 -6.47
CA ILE A 111 8.78 4.35 -6.13
C ILE A 111 9.01 3.51 -7.38
N VAL A 112 8.17 3.67 -8.40
CA VAL A 112 8.20 2.89 -9.64
C VAL A 112 8.49 3.81 -10.82
N ARG A 113 9.37 3.35 -11.70
CA ARG A 113 9.66 4.01 -12.99
C ARG A 113 8.60 3.64 -14.01
N GLY A 114 8.22 4.59 -14.83
CA GLY A 114 7.27 4.44 -15.92
C GLY A 114 6.56 5.75 -16.23
N PRO A 115 5.81 5.82 -17.33
CA PRO A 115 5.04 6.99 -17.66
C PRO A 115 3.87 7.17 -16.69
N ASP A 116 3.62 8.41 -16.27
CA ASP A 116 2.39 8.74 -15.58
C ASP A 116 1.25 8.90 -16.61
N LEU A 117 0.16 8.20 -16.37
CA LEU A 117 -1.09 8.39 -17.08
C LEU A 117 -2.02 9.27 -16.23
N PRO A 118 -2.84 10.13 -16.83
CA PRO A 118 -3.85 10.88 -16.10
C PRO A 118 -4.72 9.94 -15.27
N PRO A 119 -4.80 10.10 -13.95
CA PRO A 119 -5.55 9.18 -13.10
C PRO A 119 -7.05 9.37 -13.31
N ASP A 120 -7.76 8.28 -13.49
CA ASP A 120 -9.22 8.24 -13.44
C ASP A 120 -9.66 7.87 -12.01
N LEU A 121 -10.10 8.87 -11.28
CA LEU A 121 -10.59 8.73 -9.90
C LEU A 121 -12.10 8.52 -9.83
N SER A 122 -12.80 8.46 -10.96
CA SER A 122 -14.23 8.19 -11.00
C SER A 122 -14.50 6.76 -10.52
N ALA A 123 -15.34 6.61 -9.51
CA ALA A 123 -15.90 5.32 -9.19
C ALA A 123 -16.92 4.98 -10.28
N ASN A 124 -16.80 3.83 -10.93
CA ASN A 124 -17.90 3.33 -11.74
C ASN A 124 -19.08 3.08 -10.81
N THR A 125 -20.06 3.94 -10.85
CA THR A 125 -21.38 3.76 -10.23
C THR A 125 -22.26 2.77 -11.02
N THR A 126 -21.65 1.88 -11.81
CA THR A 126 -22.39 0.73 -12.31
C THR A 126 -22.69 -0.10 -11.09
N THR A 127 -23.89 0.12 -10.56
CA THR A 127 -24.44 -0.69 -9.49
C THR A 127 -24.29 -2.16 -9.90
N LEU A 128 -23.54 -2.92 -9.12
CA LEU A 128 -23.44 -4.39 -9.24
C LEU A 128 -24.78 -5.08 -8.96
N ALA A 129 -25.89 -4.35 -9.04
CA ALA A 129 -27.24 -4.84 -8.84
C ALA A 129 -27.68 -5.86 -9.89
N ASP A 130 -26.96 -5.97 -11.03
CA ASP A 130 -27.46 -6.72 -12.17
C ASP A 130 -26.66 -8.00 -12.53
N THR A 131 -25.59 -8.35 -11.82
CA THR A 131 -24.78 -9.51 -12.21
C THR A 131 -24.76 -10.66 -11.19
N GLY A 132 -25.42 -10.55 -10.06
CA GLY A 132 -25.50 -11.64 -9.06
C GLY A 132 -24.13 -12.07 -8.45
N TYR A 133 -23.03 -11.45 -8.85
CA TYR A 133 -21.71 -11.70 -8.29
C TYR A 133 -21.34 -10.60 -7.30
N GLN A 134 -21.39 -10.91 -6.03
CA GLN A 134 -20.76 -10.08 -5.02
C GLN A 134 -19.25 -10.31 -5.08
N VAL A 135 -18.51 -9.42 -5.73
CA VAL A 135 -17.06 -9.34 -5.55
C VAL A 135 -16.84 -8.73 -4.17
N PHE A 136 -16.46 -9.56 -3.22
CA PHE A 136 -15.97 -9.10 -1.93
C PHE A 136 -14.62 -8.40 -2.18
N VAL A 137 -14.64 -7.07 -2.38
CA VAL A 137 -13.46 -6.25 -2.18
C VAL A 137 -13.33 -6.13 -0.67
N PRO A 138 -12.28 -6.68 -0.03
CA PRO A 138 -12.10 -6.47 1.39
C PRO A 138 -11.87 -4.97 1.59
N VAL A 139 -12.92 -4.28 1.98
CA VAL A 139 -12.78 -2.95 2.57
C VAL A 139 -12.01 -3.20 3.85
N ILE A 140 -10.74 -2.85 3.87
CA ILE A 140 -9.97 -2.79 5.11
C ILE A 140 -10.58 -1.64 5.89
N GLN A 141 -11.60 -2.00 6.66
CA GLN A 141 -12.25 -1.11 7.59
C GLN A 141 -11.20 -0.77 8.64
N GLN A 142 -10.86 0.50 8.74
CA GLN A 142 -10.06 0.98 9.87
C GLN A 142 -10.74 0.47 11.14
N CYS A 143 -10.08 -0.42 11.86
CA CYS A 143 -10.49 -0.76 13.22
C CYS A 143 -10.43 0.53 14.03
N ARG A 144 -11.60 1.05 14.41
CA ARG A 144 -11.73 2.16 15.36
C ARG A 144 -11.35 1.70 16.77
#